data_15d8898f58af08b8faa71304b7d9277b
#
_entry.id   15d8898f58af08b8faa71304b7d9277b
#
_cell.length_a   1.000
_cell.length_b   1.000
_cell.length_c   1.000
_cell.angle_alpha   90.00
_cell.angle_beta   90.00
_cell.angle_gamma   90.00
#
_symmetry.space_group_name_H-M   'P 1'
#
loop_
_entity.id
_entity.type
_entity.pdbx_description
1 polymer ?
#
loop_
_entity_poly.entity_id
_entity_poly.type
_entity_poly.pdbx_seq_one_letter_code
_entity_poly.pdbx_strand_id
1 'polypeptide(L)'
;MSYQQFPPPQGTPYPGPPPKQLRPHDPLAVALGNASFLGLGYFLIRRRLFGILGLVGTAILVVLLCTQRKTGYEFALLGWGMLQIVHGWFLARSQRLQAASRTKRLVALGVTLVVLGGVAFGRYDAQRIDKQAVAQRAAGDCGGVRAAQAKYNLGHRIGDAPRTVRVEGDVAACDRIDAAADVLQSATTLIDVPRMKAGFDQLSAVAADPNQQQTVGRAVDQFVGRFPLKDSCASLEVTDWLRTRKPVGNVLDRPNALVPKLEPNALLGCADAQAAKADWAGARGTYQLLVTRYPHAKQAVRARAGVQNANYQILQAKIRAELARVRGLVSSGGYCSTPAKYSPAPRLRGGVNRAVFSGASDYTSKLPSQWKGTTADNAALVVCAGEETQGSAVRTCRYTPFIGSSGTDTWVTFYKIQVPVRVYELRTGHLIRTGNVQISGSVCPATISYTTYNGIGFPDTEQDVKPTAATIRSAFQPLVVRP
;
A
#
# COMPACT_ATOMS: atom_id res chain seq x y z
N MET A 1 -114.06 -82.47 23.14
CA MET A 1 -112.69 -82.44 22.65
C MET A 1 -112.02 -81.16 23.14
N SER A 2 -111.24 -81.23 24.17
CA SER A 2 -110.58 -80.09 24.81
C SER A 2 -109.18 -79.91 24.21
N TYR A 3 -108.93 -78.79 23.63
CA TYR A 3 -107.54 -78.40 23.16
C TYR A 3 -106.75 -77.85 24.34
N GLN A 4 -105.71 -78.56 24.78
CA GLN A 4 -104.67 -77.99 25.67
C GLN A 4 -103.68 -77.01 24.90
N GLN A 5 -103.77 -75.82 25.33
CA GLN A 5 -102.73 -74.81 24.87
C GLN A 5 -101.41 -75.00 25.66
N PHE A 6 -100.32 -75.26 24.94
CA PHE A 6 -98.96 -75.27 25.48
C PHE A 6 -98.48 -73.83 25.68
N PRO A 7 -97.86 -73.49 26.78
CA PRO A 7 -97.23 -72.14 26.93
C PRO A 7 -96.01 -72.04 26.05
N PRO A 8 -95.69 -70.80 25.53
CA PRO A 8 -94.54 -70.59 24.70
C PRO A 8 -93.22 -70.76 25.48
N PRO A 9 -92.14 -71.23 24.79
CA PRO A 9 -90.83 -71.41 25.47
C PRO A 9 -90.28 -70.10 25.93
N GLN A 10 -89.96 -70.05 27.22
CA GLN A 10 -89.22 -68.91 27.80
C GLN A 10 -87.82 -68.85 27.20
N GLY A 11 -87.53 -67.83 26.38
CA GLY A 11 -86.21 -67.56 25.85
C GLY A 11 -85.23 -67.25 26.99
N THR A 12 -84.15 -68.00 27.05
CA THR A 12 -83.02 -67.72 27.97
C THR A 12 -82.45 -66.32 27.71
N PRO A 13 -82.21 -65.47 28.74
CA PRO A 13 -81.62 -64.15 28.57
C PRO A 13 -80.20 -64.30 27.96
N TYR A 14 -79.94 -63.64 26.80
CA TYR A 14 -78.60 -63.49 26.23
C TYR A 14 -77.67 -62.93 27.32
N PRO A 15 -76.52 -63.54 27.60
CA PRO A 15 -75.57 -62.95 28.52
C PRO A 15 -75.14 -61.65 27.95
N GLY A 16 -75.43 -60.54 28.63
CA GLY A 16 -75.00 -59.20 28.28
C GLY A 16 -73.47 -59.15 28.22
N PRO A 17 -72.90 -58.27 27.37
CA PRO A 17 -71.45 -58.16 27.26
C PRO A 17 -70.84 -58.02 28.64
N PRO A 18 -69.70 -58.70 28.92
CA PRO A 18 -69.09 -58.68 30.25
C PRO A 18 -68.77 -57.21 30.64
N PRO A 19 -69.06 -56.84 31.90
CA PRO A 19 -68.86 -55.49 32.38
C PRO A 19 -67.40 -55.12 32.14
N LYS A 20 -67.13 -53.95 31.45
CA LYS A 20 -65.80 -53.42 31.20
C LYS A 20 -65.09 -53.34 32.56
N GLN A 21 -64.11 -54.22 32.78
CA GLN A 21 -63.29 -54.19 33.99
C GLN A 21 -62.58 -52.86 34.09
N LEU A 22 -63.02 -52.02 35.00
CA LEU A 22 -62.36 -50.74 35.35
C LEU A 22 -61.02 -51.09 35.99
N ARG A 23 -59.95 -50.87 35.21
CA ARG A 23 -58.57 -51.08 35.71
C ARG A 23 -58.14 -49.90 36.62
N PRO A 24 -57.57 -50.17 37.78
CA PRO A 24 -57.13 -49.10 38.68
C PRO A 24 -55.93 -48.32 38.08
N HIS A 25 -56.00 -47.03 38.27
CA HIS A 25 -54.95 -46.12 37.83
C HIS A 25 -54.08 -45.67 39.00
N ASP A 26 -52.72 -45.46 38.77
CA ASP A 26 -51.77 -45.05 39.77
C ASP A 26 -51.28 -43.59 39.42
N PRO A 27 -51.74 -42.56 40.18
CA PRO A 27 -51.39 -41.19 39.90
C PRO A 27 -49.88 -40.90 39.93
N LEU A 28 -49.12 -41.55 40.84
CA LEU A 28 -47.70 -41.44 40.90
C LEU A 28 -47.02 -42.06 39.69
N ALA A 29 -47.46 -43.22 39.22
CA ALA A 29 -46.88 -43.81 38.01
C ALA A 29 -47.14 -42.95 36.76
N VAL A 30 -48.30 -42.29 36.71
CA VAL A 30 -48.60 -41.33 35.61
C VAL A 30 -47.75 -40.09 35.65
N ALA A 31 -47.59 -39.48 36.81
CA ALA A 31 -46.73 -38.30 37.01
C ALA A 31 -45.27 -38.63 36.65
N LEU A 32 -44.72 -39.72 37.17
CA LEU A 32 -43.38 -40.21 36.84
C LEU A 32 -43.21 -40.49 35.34
N GLY A 33 -44.21 -41.14 34.69
CA GLY A 33 -44.13 -41.38 33.26
C GLY A 33 -44.16 -40.12 32.41
N ASN A 34 -44.87 -39.08 32.82
CA ASN A 34 -44.86 -37.77 32.14
C ASN A 34 -43.60 -36.97 32.44
N ALA A 35 -42.91 -37.20 33.56
CA ALA A 35 -41.62 -36.59 33.87
C ALA A 35 -40.50 -36.98 32.86
N SER A 36 -40.72 -38.04 32.07
CA SER A 36 -39.84 -38.37 30.93
C SER A 36 -39.98 -37.45 29.74
N PHE A 37 -40.92 -36.49 29.74
CA PHE A 37 -41.29 -35.63 28.59
C PHE A 37 -41.88 -36.41 27.38
N LEU A 38 -41.99 -37.73 27.45
CA LEU A 38 -42.50 -38.57 26.37
C LEU A 38 -44.02 -38.76 26.45
N GLY A 39 -44.68 -38.18 27.46
CA GLY A 39 -46.12 -38.35 27.66
C GLY A 39 -46.55 -39.79 28.02
N LEU A 40 -45.63 -40.66 28.50
CA LEU A 40 -45.85 -42.05 28.82
C LEU A 40 -46.92 -42.22 29.88
N GLY A 41 -47.08 -41.30 30.82
CA GLY A 41 -48.10 -41.30 31.85
C GLY A 41 -49.52 -41.35 31.26
N TYR A 42 -49.73 -40.61 30.15
CA TYR A 42 -51.04 -40.63 29.47
C TYR A 42 -51.36 -41.97 28.80
N PHE A 43 -50.35 -42.69 28.30
CA PHE A 43 -50.56 -44.05 27.75
C PHE A 43 -50.89 -45.04 28.84
N LEU A 44 -50.36 -44.86 30.08
CA LEU A 44 -50.70 -45.73 31.22
C LEU A 44 -52.20 -45.63 31.61
N ILE A 45 -52.83 -44.46 31.40
CA ILE A 45 -54.23 -44.23 31.64
C ILE A 45 -55.11 -44.41 30.35
N ARG A 46 -54.53 -44.96 29.28
CA ARG A 46 -55.20 -45.20 27.96
C ARG A 46 -55.70 -43.93 27.26
N ARG A 47 -55.27 -42.76 27.67
CA ARG A 47 -55.59 -41.48 27.02
C ARG A 47 -54.57 -41.19 25.90
N ARG A 48 -54.67 -42.04 24.83
CA ARG A 48 -53.67 -42.01 23.72
C ARG A 48 -53.51 -40.62 23.07
N LEU A 49 -54.61 -39.87 22.88
CA LEU A 49 -54.56 -38.53 22.30
C LEU A 49 -53.69 -37.58 23.13
N PHE A 50 -53.84 -37.55 24.46
CA PHE A 50 -52.98 -36.70 25.30
C PHE A 50 -51.50 -37.14 25.31
N GLY A 51 -51.29 -38.48 25.21
CA GLY A 51 -49.94 -39.02 25.06
C GLY A 51 -49.26 -38.59 23.74
N ILE A 52 -49.97 -38.63 22.63
CA ILE A 52 -49.48 -38.16 21.32
C ILE A 52 -49.32 -36.70 21.34
N LEU A 53 -50.20 -35.84 21.85
CA LEU A 53 -50.06 -34.42 21.99
C LEU A 53 -48.87 -34.06 22.86
N GLY A 54 -48.64 -34.79 23.97
CA GLY A 54 -47.49 -34.61 24.83
C GLY A 54 -46.17 -34.87 24.09
N LEU A 55 -46.09 -35.97 23.35
CA LEU A 55 -44.94 -36.35 22.56
C LEU A 55 -44.66 -35.35 21.43
N VAL A 56 -45.69 -34.97 20.67
CA VAL A 56 -45.58 -34.02 19.56
C VAL A 56 -45.15 -32.63 20.07
N GLY A 57 -45.76 -32.14 21.16
CA GLY A 57 -45.41 -30.89 21.77
C GLY A 57 -43.96 -30.86 22.25
N THR A 58 -43.50 -31.96 22.89
CA THR A 58 -42.08 -32.10 23.27
C THR A 58 -41.17 -32.11 22.04
N ALA A 59 -41.54 -32.87 21.00
CA ALA A 59 -40.75 -32.93 19.76
C ALA A 59 -40.63 -31.55 19.09
N ILE A 60 -41.72 -30.79 19.01
CA ILE A 60 -41.70 -29.43 18.46
C ILE A 60 -40.76 -28.52 19.29
N LEU A 61 -40.87 -28.55 20.62
CA LEU A 61 -40.01 -27.71 21.48
C LEU A 61 -38.53 -28.11 21.38
N VAL A 62 -38.23 -29.41 21.28
CA VAL A 62 -36.86 -29.90 21.05
C VAL A 62 -36.34 -29.44 19.68
N VAL A 63 -37.13 -29.52 18.62
CA VAL A 63 -36.72 -29.01 17.29
C VAL A 63 -36.50 -27.51 17.35
N LEU A 64 -37.37 -26.73 17.98
CA LEU A 64 -37.17 -25.29 18.17
C LEU A 64 -35.93 -24.98 18.99
N LEU A 65 -35.67 -25.74 20.06
CA LEU A 65 -34.45 -25.61 20.85
C LEU A 65 -33.19 -25.87 20.01
N CYS A 66 -33.18 -26.92 19.19
CA CYS A 66 -32.06 -27.27 18.35
C CYS A 66 -31.82 -26.28 17.20
N THR A 67 -32.90 -25.66 16.67
CA THR A 67 -32.82 -24.75 15.53
C THR A 67 -32.61 -23.29 15.97
N GLN A 68 -33.40 -22.81 16.93
CA GLN A 68 -33.33 -21.40 17.38
C GLN A 68 -32.26 -21.17 18.48
N ARG A 69 -31.90 -22.24 19.22
CA ARG A 69 -30.82 -22.27 20.22
C ARG A 69 -30.89 -21.18 21.29
N LYS A 70 -32.11 -20.67 21.58
CA LYS A 70 -32.33 -19.61 22.59
C LYS A 70 -32.71 -20.25 23.92
N THR A 71 -32.14 -19.72 25.02
CA THR A 71 -32.43 -20.19 26.41
C THR A 71 -33.91 -20.18 26.74
N GLY A 72 -34.72 -19.30 26.10
CA GLY A 72 -36.16 -19.28 26.30
C GLY A 72 -36.88 -20.62 25.97
N TYR A 73 -36.36 -21.36 24.98
CA TYR A 73 -36.93 -22.68 24.64
C TYR A 73 -36.59 -23.80 25.67
N GLU A 74 -35.47 -23.65 26.40
CA GLU A 74 -35.17 -24.54 27.55
C GLU A 74 -36.22 -24.35 28.65
N PHE A 75 -36.55 -23.10 29.01
CA PHE A 75 -37.60 -22.80 29.98
C PHE A 75 -38.98 -23.21 29.48
N ALA A 76 -39.28 -23.04 28.20
CA ALA A 76 -40.51 -23.50 27.60
C ALA A 76 -40.67 -25.04 27.69
N LEU A 77 -39.56 -25.78 27.43
CA LEU A 77 -39.54 -27.24 27.55
C LEU A 77 -39.78 -27.71 29.00
N LEU A 78 -39.10 -27.04 29.96
CA LEU A 78 -39.30 -27.33 31.39
C LEU A 78 -40.74 -27.03 31.83
N GLY A 79 -41.31 -25.89 31.45
CA GLY A 79 -42.69 -25.52 31.71
C GLY A 79 -43.69 -26.51 31.12
N TRP A 80 -43.42 -26.95 29.85
CA TRP A 80 -44.21 -27.99 29.18
C TRP A 80 -44.20 -29.33 29.93
N GLY A 81 -43.00 -29.76 30.39
CA GLY A 81 -42.85 -30.96 31.18
C GLY A 81 -43.63 -30.89 32.53
N MET A 82 -43.51 -29.74 33.22
CA MET A 82 -44.24 -29.49 34.45
C MET A 82 -45.78 -29.57 34.23
N LEU A 83 -46.25 -28.95 33.12
CA LEU A 83 -47.66 -29.01 32.73
C LEU A 83 -48.11 -30.44 32.50
N GLN A 84 -47.30 -31.26 31.80
CA GLN A 84 -47.65 -32.68 31.57
C GLN A 84 -47.71 -33.49 32.89
N ILE A 85 -46.78 -33.26 33.82
CA ILE A 85 -46.73 -33.91 35.12
C ILE A 85 -48.01 -33.59 35.92
N VAL A 86 -48.29 -32.28 36.09
CA VAL A 86 -49.42 -31.79 36.88
C VAL A 86 -50.71 -32.19 36.27
N HIS A 87 -50.93 -31.98 34.97
CA HIS A 87 -52.15 -32.39 34.25
C HIS A 87 -52.35 -33.89 34.29
N GLY A 88 -51.31 -34.68 34.07
CA GLY A 88 -51.38 -36.13 34.14
C GLY A 88 -51.72 -36.65 35.54
N TRP A 89 -51.17 -36.06 36.60
CA TRP A 89 -51.47 -36.32 37.98
C TRP A 89 -53.00 -36.12 38.28
N PHE A 90 -53.48 -34.87 37.98
CA PHE A 90 -54.87 -34.54 38.22
C PHE A 90 -55.83 -35.47 37.44
N LEU A 91 -55.51 -35.77 36.18
CA LEU A 91 -56.33 -36.66 35.36
C LEU A 91 -56.35 -38.07 35.89
N ALA A 92 -55.27 -38.61 36.46
CA ALA A 92 -55.23 -39.94 37.08
C ALA A 92 -55.90 -39.90 38.43
N ARG A 93 -55.86 -38.87 39.23
CA ARG A 93 -56.48 -38.69 40.52
C ARG A 93 -58.02 -38.59 40.43
N SER A 94 -58.54 -38.06 39.35
CA SER A 94 -59.98 -37.90 39.12
C SER A 94 -60.71 -39.27 38.77
N GLN A 95 -59.93 -40.32 38.56
CA GLN A 95 -60.51 -41.67 38.26
C GLN A 95 -61.01 -42.32 39.55
N ARG A 96 -62.20 -43.00 39.48
CA ARG A 96 -62.90 -43.63 40.65
C ARG A 96 -62.11 -44.78 41.27
N LEU A 97 -61.31 -45.51 40.54
CA LEU A 97 -60.50 -46.62 41.04
C LEU A 97 -59.04 -46.30 40.99
N GLN A 98 -58.40 -46.16 42.17
CA GLN A 98 -56.96 -45.94 42.32
C GLN A 98 -56.34 -47.17 43.03
N ALA A 99 -55.25 -47.70 42.49
CA ALA A 99 -54.42 -48.69 43.16
C ALA A 99 -52.98 -48.53 42.78
N ALA A 100 -52.09 -48.53 43.79
CA ALA A 100 -50.67 -48.47 43.64
C ALA A 100 -50.17 -49.72 42.90
N SER A 101 -49.49 -49.54 41.78
CA SER A 101 -48.83 -50.60 41.00
C SER A 101 -47.36 -50.45 40.99
N ARG A 102 -46.66 -51.28 41.79
CA ARG A 102 -45.16 -51.24 41.88
C ARG A 102 -44.51 -51.38 40.50
N THR A 103 -44.99 -52.29 39.66
CA THR A 103 -44.44 -52.50 38.30
C THR A 103 -44.55 -51.24 37.41
N LYS A 104 -45.77 -50.60 37.40
CA LYS A 104 -45.99 -49.38 36.59
C LYS A 104 -45.12 -48.23 37.08
N ARG A 105 -44.90 -48.05 38.40
CA ARG A 105 -44.03 -47.07 38.98
C ARG A 105 -42.56 -47.32 38.59
N LEU A 106 -42.06 -48.56 38.69
CA LEU A 106 -40.72 -48.95 38.34
C LEU A 106 -40.41 -48.71 36.84
N VAL A 107 -41.34 -49.12 35.97
CA VAL A 107 -41.20 -48.87 34.52
C VAL A 107 -41.16 -47.35 34.22
N ALA A 108 -42.11 -46.58 34.78
CA ALA A 108 -42.20 -45.15 34.60
C ALA A 108 -40.91 -44.48 35.15
N LEU A 109 -40.43 -44.83 36.33
CA LEU A 109 -39.22 -44.35 36.94
C LEU A 109 -38.00 -44.71 36.09
N GLY A 110 -37.91 -45.99 35.64
CA GLY A 110 -36.77 -46.42 34.78
C GLY A 110 -36.63 -45.60 33.51
N VAL A 111 -37.72 -45.38 32.77
CA VAL A 111 -37.69 -44.56 31.56
C VAL A 111 -37.34 -43.10 31.89
N THR A 112 -37.92 -42.55 32.94
CA THR A 112 -37.62 -41.17 33.36
C THR A 112 -36.14 -41.01 33.73
N LEU A 113 -35.57 -41.96 34.49
CA LEU A 113 -34.14 -41.94 34.84
C LEU A 113 -33.24 -42.04 33.62
N VAL A 114 -33.60 -42.88 32.64
CA VAL A 114 -32.82 -42.99 31.39
C VAL A 114 -32.84 -41.65 30.62
N VAL A 115 -34.00 -41.02 30.45
CA VAL A 115 -34.13 -39.75 29.71
C VAL A 115 -33.45 -38.61 30.47
N LEU A 116 -33.76 -38.40 31.74
CA LEU A 116 -33.14 -37.32 32.54
C LEU A 116 -31.66 -37.57 32.77
N GLY A 117 -31.23 -38.80 32.96
CA GLY A 117 -29.83 -39.19 33.06
C GLY A 117 -29.04 -38.88 31.78
N GLY A 118 -29.64 -39.17 30.60
CA GLY A 118 -29.06 -38.84 29.31
C GLY A 118 -28.91 -37.33 29.10
N VAL A 119 -29.92 -36.54 29.47
CA VAL A 119 -29.85 -35.07 29.43
C VAL A 119 -28.78 -34.52 30.42
N ALA A 120 -28.73 -35.04 31.65
CA ALA A 120 -27.77 -34.64 32.67
C ALA A 120 -26.33 -34.98 32.22
N PHE A 121 -26.14 -36.16 31.64
CA PHE A 121 -24.84 -36.56 31.08
C PHE A 121 -24.42 -35.64 29.91
N GLY A 122 -25.35 -35.38 28.98
CA GLY A 122 -25.08 -34.46 27.85
C GLY A 122 -24.70 -33.05 28.32
N ARG A 123 -25.36 -32.54 29.38
CA ARG A 123 -25.00 -31.25 30.01
C ARG A 123 -23.62 -31.27 30.65
N TYR A 124 -23.32 -32.33 31.38
CA TYR A 124 -22.00 -32.47 32.02
C TYR A 124 -20.89 -32.54 30.99
N ASP A 125 -21.06 -33.32 29.92
CA ASP A 125 -20.06 -33.44 28.88
C ASP A 125 -19.94 -32.14 28.07
N ALA A 126 -21.05 -31.46 27.73
CA ALA A 126 -21.03 -30.13 27.13
C ALA A 126 -20.29 -29.12 27.98
N GLN A 127 -20.44 -29.15 29.32
CA GLN A 127 -19.69 -28.29 30.23
C GLN A 127 -18.18 -28.58 30.22
N ARG A 128 -17.80 -29.84 30.10
CA ARG A 128 -16.41 -30.27 29.98
C ARG A 128 -15.79 -29.77 28.67
N ILE A 129 -16.49 -29.90 27.57
CA ILE A 129 -16.05 -29.39 26.24
C ILE A 129 -15.94 -27.87 26.25
N ASP A 130 -16.93 -27.16 26.81
CA ASP A 130 -16.91 -25.68 26.93
C ASP A 130 -15.69 -25.21 27.75
N LYS A 131 -15.38 -25.87 28.88
CA LYS A 131 -14.18 -25.57 29.65
C LYS A 131 -12.89 -25.77 28.83
N GLN A 132 -12.82 -26.80 28.00
CA GLN A 132 -11.70 -27.03 27.10
C GLN A 132 -11.61 -25.89 26.04
N ALA A 133 -12.71 -25.55 25.38
CA ALA A 133 -12.74 -24.46 24.42
C ALA A 133 -12.30 -23.13 25.03
N VAL A 134 -12.81 -22.80 26.22
CA VAL A 134 -12.41 -21.58 26.97
C VAL A 134 -10.91 -21.59 27.29
N ALA A 135 -10.35 -22.73 27.73
CA ALA A 135 -8.92 -22.83 28.02
C ALA A 135 -8.08 -22.66 26.74
N GLN A 136 -8.47 -23.26 25.62
CA GLN A 136 -7.78 -23.12 24.34
C GLN A 136 -7.88 -21.67 23.81
N ARG A 137 -9.04 -21.03 23.93
CA ARG A 137 -9.21 -19.62 23.60
C ARG A 137 -8.33 -18.73 24.47
N ALA A 138 -8.28 -18.98 25.78
CA ALA A 138 -7.41 -18.25 26.70
C ALA A 138 -5.91 -18.45 26.38
N ALA A 139 -5.55 -19.60 25.82
CA ALA A 139 -4.22 -19.86 25.28
C ALA A 139 -4.01 -19.25 23.87
N GLY A 140 -5.03 -18.70 23.25
CA GLY A 140 -4.98 -18.18 21.87
C GLY A 140 -4.93 -19.29 20.81
N ASP A 141 -5.31 -20.51 21.13
CA ASP A 141 -5.22 -21.67 20.23
C ASP A 141 -6.55 -21.91 19.49
N CYS A 142 -6.67 -21.35 18.29
CA CYS A 142 -7.82 -21.56 17.41
C CYS A 142 -7.96 -23.01 16.96
N GLY A 143 -6.88 -23.75 16.77
CA GLY A 143 -6.92 -25.17 16.44
C GLY A 143 -7.57 -25.98 17.57
N GLY A 144 -7.19 -25.72 18.81
CA GLY A 144 -7.78 -26.34 19.99
C GLY A 144 -9.26 -25.97 20.18
N VAL A 145 -9.66 -24.73 19.88
CA VAL A 145 -11.08 -24.31 19.91
C VAL A 145 -11.91 -25.11 18.87
N ARG A 146 -11.44 -25.24 17.64
CA ARG A 146 -12.10 -26.05 16.59
C ARG A 146 -12.17 -27.53 16.97
N ALA A 147 -11.10 -28.07 17.55
CA ALA A 147 -11.06 -29.45 18.03
C ALA A 147 -12.05 -29.70 19.19
N ALA A 148 -12.27 -28.69 20.06
CA ALA A 148 -13.31 -28.74 21.08
C ALA A 148 -14.72 -28.72 20.45
N GLN A 149 -14.96 -27.83 19.50
CA GLN A 149 -16.24 -27.74 18.77
C GLN A 149 -16.59 -29.07 18.07
N ALA A 150 -15.64 -29.75 17.47
CA ALA A 150 -15.82 -30.98 16.75
C ALA A 150 -16.38 -32.15 17.65
N LYS A 151 -16.25 -32.02 18.99
CA LYS A 151 -16.79 -32.98 19.95
C LYS A 151 -18.28 -32.79 20.20
N TYR A 152 -18.88 -31.65 19.83
CA TYR A 152 -20.32 -31.44 20.01
C TYR A 152 -21.14 -32.29 19.03
N ASN A 153 -22.17 -32.94 19.58
CA ASN A 153 -23.12 -33.72 18.81
C ASN A 153 -24.57 -33.28 19.10
N LEU A 154 -25.54 -33.95 18.50
CA LEU A 154 -26.96 -33.62 18.67
C LEU A 154 -27.42 -33.68 20.14
N GLY A 155 -26.89 -34.64 20.92
CA GLY A 155 -27.20 -34.79 22.36
C GLY A 155 -26.84 -33.55 23.16
N HIS A 156 -25.69 -32.92 22.86
CA HIS A 156 -25.26 -31.70 23.51
C HIS A 156 -26.14 -30.48 23.12
N ARG A 157 -26.59 -30.41 21.86
CA ARG A 157 -27.55 -29.37 21.41
C ARG A 157 -28.90 -29.46 22.11
N ILE A 158 -29.36 -30.70 22.44
CA ILE A 158 -30.59 -30.91 23.21
C ILE A 158 -30.36 -30.62 24.70
N GLY A 159 -29.21 -31.04 25.24
CA GLY A 159 -28.88 -30.93 26.66
C GLY A 159 -28.51 -29.50 27.07
N ASP A 160 -27.75 -28.75 26.22
CA ASP A 160 -27.24 -27.42 26.56
C ASP A 160 -26.96 -26.60 25.28
N ALA A 161 -28.04 -26.15 24.63
CA ALA A 161 -27.92 -25.36 23.41
C ALA A 161 -27.11 -24.05 23.56
N PRO A 162 -27.20 -23.28 24.65
CA PRO A 162 -26.45 -22.02 24.79
C PRO A 162 -24.92 -22.20 24.78
N ARG A 163 -24.41 -23.29 25.35
CA ARG A 163 -22.96 -23.57 25.32
C ARG A 163 -22.48 -23.95 23.93
N THR A 164 -23.28 -24.72 23.18
CA THR A 164 -22.89 -25.02 21.80
C THR A 164 -22.82 -23.76 20.92
N VAL A 165 -23.75 -22.80 21.08
CA VAL A 165 -23.74 -21.52 20.37
C VAL A 165 -22.50 -20.68 20.73
N ARG A 166 -22.11 -20.68 22.00
CA ARG A 166 -20.91 -19.93 22.43
C ARG A 166 -19.65 -20.46 21.75
N VAL A 167 -19.44 -21.77 21.75
CA VAL A 167 -18.23 -22.35 21.13
C VAL A 167 -18.26 -22.22 19.62
N GLU A 168 -19.43 -22.28 18.97
CA GLU A 168 -19.57 -21.95 17.55
C GLU A 168 -19.21 -20.48 17.28
N GLY A 169 -19.59 -19.55 18.16
CA GLY A 169 -19.18 -18.15 18.11
C GLY A 169 -17.66 -17.96 18.23
N ASP A 170 -17.03 -18.72 19.12
CA ASP A 170 -15.56 -18.71 19.28
C ASP A 170 -14.84 -19.23 18.02
N VAL A 171 -15.38 -20.27 17.37
CA VAL A 171 -14.85 -20.78 16.09
C VAL A 171 -15.01 -19.74 14.99
N ALA A 172 -16.19 -19.12 14.88
CA ALA A 172 -16.40 -18.04 13.90
C ALA A 172 -15.50 -16.83 14.14
N ALA A 173 -15.13 -16.55 15.39
CA ALA A 173 -14.11 -15.54 15.71
C ALA A 173 -12.72 -15.99 15.25
N CYS A 174 -12.34 -17.25 15.49
CA CYS A 174 -11.09 -17.83 15.00
C CYS A 174 -10.98 -17.76 13.48
N ASP A 175 -12.05 -18.09 12.74
CA ASP A 175 -12.03 -18.04 11.27
C ASP A 175 -11.82 -16.62 10.76
N ARG A 176 -12.39 -15.61 11.43
CA ARG A 176 -12.13 -14.19 11.12
C ARG A 176 -10.70 -13.76 11.46
N ILE A 177 -10.15 -14.25 12.54
CA ILE A 177 -8.76 -13.97 12.94
C ILE A 177 -7.79 -14.58 11.93
N ASP A 178 -7.99 -15.83 11.52
CA ASP A 178 -7.14 -16.48 10.53
C ASP A 178 -7.22 -15.76 9.17
N ALA A 179 -8.41 -15.41 8.70
CA ALA A 179 -8.58 -14.62 7.49
C ALA A 179 -7.84 -13.25 7.56
N ALA A 180 -7.92 -12.56 8.70
CA ALA A 180 -7.20 -11.32 8.92
C ALA A 180 -5.67 -11.54 8.96
N ALA A 181 -5.20 -12.64 9.57
CA ALA A 181 -3.79 -13.00 9.60
C ALA A 181 -3.25 -13.30 8.20
N ASP A 182 -4.02 -13.96 7.33
CA ASP A 182 -3.68 -14.20 5.93
C ASP A 182 -3.59 -12.90 5.13
N VAL A 183 -4.53 -11.96 5.37
CA VAL A 183 -4.46 -10.60 4.80
C VAL A 183 -3.20 -9.89 5.24
N LEU A 184 -2.85 -9.92 6.53
CA LEU A 184 -1.63 -9.32 7.06
C LEU A 184 -0.37 -9.99 6.50
N GLN A 185 -0.39 -11.30 6.32
CA GLN A 185 0.70 -12.04 5.72
C GLN A 185 0.97 -11.61 4.27
N SER A 186 -0.07 -11.60 3.46
CA SER A 186 0.03 -11.19 2.05
C SER A 186 0.44 -9.72 1.94
N ALA A 187 -0.16 -8.85 2.75
CA ALA A 187 0.16 -7.43 2.80
C ALA A 187 1.61 -7.15 3.21
N THR A 188 2.16 -7.90 4.16
CA THR A 188 3.56 -7.77 4.59
C THR A 188 4.51 -8.22 3.48
N THR A 189 4.16 -9.28 2.73
CA THR A 189 4.97 -9.77 1.61
C THR A 189 4.99 -8.80 0.44
N LEU A 190 3.87 -8.14 0.15
CA LEU A 190 3.69 -7.18 -0.94
C LEU A 190 3.99 -5.73 -0.54
N ILE A 191 4.23 -5.49 0.76
CA ILE A 191 4.43 -4.16 1.34
C ILE A 191 3.24 -3.23 1.04
N ASP A 192 2.03 -3.79 1.19
CA ASP A 192 0.76 -3.10 0.94
C ASP A 192 0.19 -2.55 2.25
N VAL A 193 0.56 -1.33 2.61
CA VAL A 193 0.10 -0.66 3.84
C VAL A 193 -1.43 -0.52 3.92
N PRO A 194 -2.16 -0.13 2.87
CA PRO A 194 -3.63 -0.15 2.88
C PRO A 194 -4.22 -1.51 3.25
N ARG A 195 -3.67 -2.59 2.71
CA ARG A 195 -4.10 -3.95 3.03
C ARG A 195 -3.72 -4.35 4.45
N MET A 196 -2.55 -3.93 4.97
CA MET A 196 -2.20 -4.11 6.39
C MET A 196 -3.24 -3.44 7.30
N LYS A 197 -3.65 -2.21 6.98
CA LYS A 197 -4.70 -1.50 7.70
C LYS A 197 -6.00 -2.30 7.70
N ALA A 198 -6.44 -2.81 6.55
CA ALA A 198 -7.65 -3.64 6.44
C ALA A 198 -7.58 -4.90 7.33
N GLY A 199 -6.41 -5.57 7.38
CA GLY A 199 -6.19 -6.71 8.28
C GLY A 199 -6.30 -6.33 9.76
N PHE A 200 -5.72 -5.19 10.16
CA PHE A 200 -5.86 -4.68 11.53
C PHE A 200 -7.29 -4.25 11.87
N ASP A 201 -8.03 -3.67 10.94
CA ASP A 201 -9.44 -3.30 11.12
C ASP A 201 -10.30 -4.56 11.34
N GLN A 202 -10.03 -5.65 10.60
CA GLN A 202 -10.68 -6.95 10.80
C GLN A 202 -10.36 -7.54 12.20
N LEU A 203 -9.08 -7.51 12.62
CA LEU A 203 -8.68 -7.94 13.96
C LEU A 203 -9.33 -7.07 15.03
N SER A 204 -9.47 -5.77 14.81
CA SER A 204 -10.10 -4.84 15.75
C SER A 204 -11.57 -5.19 16.01
N ALA A 205 -12.30 -5.58 14.96
CA ALA A 205 -13.69 -6.03 15.10
C ALA A 205 -13.83 -7.26 15.99
N VAL A 206 -12.85 -8.19 15.97
CA VAL A 206 -12.84 -9.37 16.84
C VAL A 206 -12.32 -9.04 18.25
N ALA A 207 -11.31 -8.15 18.35
CA ALA A 207 -10.73 -7.71 19.61
C ALA A 207 -11.70 -6.87 20.46
N ALA A 208 -12.83 -6.43 19.92
CA ALA A 208 -13.89 -5.77 20.68
C ALA A 208 -14.50 -6.72 21.74
N ASP A 209 -14.44 -8.04 21.55
CA ASP A 209 -14.75 -9.03 22.59
C ASP A 209 -13.52 -9.23 23.47
N PRO A 210 -13.59 -8.87 24.80
CA PRO A 210 -12.50 -9.07 25.73
C PRO A 210 -12.01 -10.52 25.82
N ASN A 211 -12.88 -11.48 25.56
CA ASN A 211 -12.55 -12.90 25.59
C ASN A 211 -11.68 -13.34 24.41
N GLN A 212 -11.59 -12.56 23.33
CA GLN A 212 -10.81 -12.89 22.13
C GLN A 212 -9.44 -12.20 22.12
N GLN A 213 -9.09 -11.38 23.13
CA GLN A 213 -7.84 -10.61 23.16
C GLN A 213 -6.58 -11.48 23.03
N GLN A 214 -6.56 -12.66 23.66
CA GLN A 214 -5.40 -13.55 23.59
C GLN A 214 -5.25 -14.18 22.18
N THR A 215 -6.37 -14.57 21.59
CA THR A 215 -6.39 -15.15 20.24
C THR A 215 -5.95 -14.13 19.19
N VAL A 216 -6.48 -12.91 19.28
CA VAL A 216 -6.04 -11.77 18.44
C VAL A 216 -4.58 -11.44 18.71
N GLY A 217 -4.16 -11.45 19.98
CA GLY A 217 -2.77 -11.20 20.39
C GLY A 217 -1.79 -12.15 19.70
N ARG A 218 -2.12 -13.43 19.59
CA ARG A 218 -1.27 -14.41 18.87
C ARG A 218 -1.13 -14.08 17.38
N ALA A 219 -2.20 -13.68 16.71
CA ALA A 219 -2.13 -13.25 15.30
C ALA A 219 -1.27 -11.99 15.14
N VAL A 220 -1.36 -11.04 16.07
CA VAL A 220 -0.50 -9.85 16.13
C VAL A 220 0.96 -10.25 16.39
N ASP A 221 1.23 -11.19 17.28
CA ASP A 221 2.60 -11.65 17.58
C ASP A 221 3.21 -12.36 16.35
N GLN A 222 2.41 -13.11 15.57
CA GLN A 222 2.85 -13.69 14.30
C GLN A 222 3.19 -12.61 13.25
N PHE A 223 2.40 -11.54 13.15
CA PHE A 223 2.72 -10.40 12.30
C PHE A 223 4.04 -9.74 12.74
N VAL A 224 4.19 -9.48 14.05
CA VAL A 224 5.40 -8.91 14.64
C VAL A 224 6.64 -9.77 14.41
N GLY A 225 6.52 -11.09 14.52
CA GLY A 225 7.61 -12.05 14.30
C GLY A 225 8.20 -12.06 12.90
N ARG A 226 7.58 -11.37 11.93
CA ARG A 226 8.08 -11.25 10.57
C ARG A 226 9.11 -10.14 10.39
N PHE A 227 9.28 -9.28 11.38
CA PHE A 227 10.22 -8.16 11.35
C PHE A 227 11.57 -8.49 11.99
N PRO A 228 12.68 -7.91 11.49
CA PRO A 228 12.74 -6.96 10.35
C PRO A 228 12.56 -7.65 9.00
N LEU A 229 11.98 -6.94 8.03
CA LEU A 229 11.91 -7.41 6.65
C LEU A 229 13.30 -7.40 6.02
N LYS A 230 13.52 -8.21 4.97
CA LYS A 230 14.79 -8.26 4.24
C LYS A 230 15.15 -6.91 3.60
N ASP A 231 14.16 -6.23 3.06
CA ASP A 231 14.31 -4.88 2.51
C ASP A 231 14.12 -3.84 3.62
N SER A 232 15.16 -3.00 3.82
CA SER A 232 15.14 -1.98 4.85
C SER A 232 14.18 -0.83 4.53
N CYS A 233 13.99 -0.48 3.24
CA CYS A 233 13.03 0.55 2.85
C CYS A 233 11.59 0.06 3.05
N ALA A 234 11.33 -1.20 2.74
CA ALA A 234 10.07 -1.85 3.05
C ALA A 234 9.78 -1.88 4.56
N SER A 235 10.79 -2.23 5.37
CA SER A 235 10.69 -2.16 6.82
C SER A 235 10.39 -0.75 7.32
N LEU A 236 10.99 0.26 6.70
CA LEU A 236 10.74 1.67 7.02
C LEU A 236 9.29 2.08 6.72
N GLU A 237 8.75 1.71 5.57
CA GLU A 237 7.38 2.03 5.19
C GLU A 237 6.36 1.47 6.20
N VAL A 238 6.56 0.22 6.60
CA VAL A 238 5.68 -0.41 7.60
C VAL A 238 5.85 0.21 8.98
N THR A 239 7.09 0.48 9.44
CA THR A 239 7.33 1.11 10.75
C THR A 239 6.82 2.54 10.81
N ASP A 240 6.88 3.29 9.70
CA ASP A 240 6.33 4.64 9.60
C ASP A 240 4.79 4.61 9.71
N TRP A 241 4.14 3.67 9.03
CA TRP A 241 2.71 3.45 9.19
C TRP A 241 2.34 3.06 10.63
N LEU A 242 3.06 2.10 11.24
CA LEU A 242 2.81 1.68 12.64
C LEU A 242 2.94 2.86 13.61
N ARG A 243 3.91 3.75 13.39
CA ARG A 243 4.14 4.95 14.21
C ARG A 243 2.98 5.94 14.12
N THR A 244 2.36 6.07 12.95
CA THR A 244 1.24 7.00 12.72
C THR A 244 -0.11 6.43 13.17
N ARG A 245 -0.17 5.13 13.46
CA ARG A 245 -1.38 4.45 13.89
C ARG A 245 -1.79 4.90 15.30
N LYS A 246 -3.08 5.27 15.44
CA LYS A 246 -3.62 5.65 16.74
C LYS A 246 -3.73 4.43 17.66
N PRO A 247 -3.28 4.52 18.91
CA PRO A 247 -3.48 3.46 19.89
C PRO A 247 -4.97 3.20 20.15
N VAL A 248 -5.33 1.93 20.33
CA VAL A 248 -6.71 1.49 20.62
C VAL A 248 -6.85 0.91 22.03
N GLY A 249 -5.76 0.87 22.81
CA GLY A 249 -5.77 0.43 24.22
C GLY A 249 -5.87 -1.07 24.41
N ASN A 250 -5.48 -1.89 23.43
CA ASN A 250 -5.55 -3.34 23.50
C ASN A 250 -4.34 -4.04 22.84
N VAL A 251 -4.42 -5.37 22.66
CA VAL A 251 -3.33 -6.18 22.08
C VAL A 251 -2.87 -5.73 20.69
N LEU A 252 -3.70 -5.00 19.95
CA LEU A 252 -3.33 -4.48 18.64
C LEU A 252 -2.26 -3.39 18.71
N ASP A 253 -1.98 -2.82 19.87
CA ASP A 253 -0.95 -1.78 20.04
C ASP A 253 0.46 -2.37 20.24
N ARG A 254 0.59 -3.68 20.42
CA ARG A 254 1.90 -4.35 20.59
C ARG A 254 2.90 -4.02 19.47
N PRO A 255 2.54 -3.98 18.18
CA PRO A 255 3.47 -3.63 17.11
C PRO A 255 4.03 -2.20 17.24
N ASN A 256 3.25 -1.24 17.75
CA ASN A 256 3.67 0.14 17.91
C ASN A 256 4.86 0.26 18.89
N ALA A 257 4.91 -0.60 19.92
CA ALA A 257 6.00 -0.64 20.89
C ALA A 257 7.35 -1.13 20.30
N LEU A 258 7.32 -1.75 19.11
CA LEU A 258 8.51 -2.20 18.40
C LEU A 258 9.13 -1.13 17.52
N VAL A 259 8.34 -0.11 17.13
CA VAL A 259 8.80 0.94 16.22
C VAL A 259 10.13 1.56 16.68
N PRO A 260 10.31 1.99 17.94
CA PRO A 260 11.58 2.58 18.38
C PRO A 260 12.79 1.62 18.31
N LYS A 261 12.54 0.32 18.28
CA LYS A 261 13.60 -0.71 18.19
C LYS A 261 13.97 -1.04 16.75
N LEU A 262 13.00 -1.00 15.82
CA LEU A 262 13.15 -1.43 14.43
C LEU A 262 13.47 -0.26 13.50
N GLU A 263 12.78 0.88 13.65
CA GLU A 263 12.86 2.01 12.72
C GLU A 263 14.27 2.60 12.58
N PRO A 264 15.11 2.73 13.61
CA PRO A 264 16.47 3.26 13.43
C PRO A 264 17.33 2.41 12.49
N ASN A 265 17.21 1.08 12.55
CA ASN A 265 17.90 0.19 11.63
C ASN A 265 17.30 0.23 10.22
N ALA A 266 15.98 0.31 10.11
CA ALA A 266 15.28 0.43 8.84
C ALA A 266 15.64 1.74 8.11
N LEU A 267 15.66 2.87 8.84
CA LEU A 267 16.10 4.17 8.32
C LEU A 267 17.54 4.12 7.82
N LEU A 268 18.47 3.59 8.62
CA LEU A 268 19.87 3.50 8.24
C LEU A 268 20.04 2.62 6.99
N GLY A 269 19.47 1.41 7.02
CA GLY A 269 19.60 0.49 5.90
C GLY A 269 18.94 0.97 4.60
N CYS A 270 17.79 1.67 4.71
CA CYS A 270 17.13 2.27 3.54
C CYS A 270 17.98 3.40 2.96
N ALA A 271 18.53 4.29 3.79
CA ALA A 271 19.41 5.34 3.33
C ALA A 271 20.70 4.80 2.66
N ASP A 272 21.28 3.75 3.24
CA ASP A 272 22.44 3.06 2.65
C ASP A 272 22.09 2.44 1.28
N ALA A 273 20.91 1.83 1.14
CA ALA A 273 20.43 1.25 -0.12
C ALA A 273 20.16 2.33 -1.19
N GLN A 274 19.63 3.49 -0.80
CA GLN A 274 19.46 4.63 -1.70
C GLN A 274 20.81 5.19 -2.15
N ALA A 275 21.76 5.33 -1.22
CA ALA A 275 23.14 5.77 -1.53
C ALA A 275 23.83 4.78 -2.49
N ALA A 276 23.67 3.49 -2.31
CA ALA A 276 24.23 2.47 -3.21
C ALA A 276 23.65 2.56 -4.64
N LYS A 277 22.43 3.05 -4.80
CA LYS A 277 21.80 3.36 -6.09
C LYS A 277 22.14 4.75 -6.62
N ALA A 278 23.04 5.47 -5.96
CA ALA A 278 23.38 6.86 -6.25
C ALA A 278 22.19 7.85 -6.12
N ASP A 279 21.10 7.46 -5.47
CA ASP A 279 20.03 8.38 -5.06
C ASP A 279 20.47 9.14 -3.80
N TRP A 280 21.39 10.09 -3.99
CA TRP A 280 21.98 10.88 -2.91
C TRP A 280 20.98 11.83 -2.26
N ALA A 281 19.96 12.27 -3.00
CA ALA A 281 18.94 13.16 -2.47
C ALA A 281 18.00 12.40 -1.52
N GLY A 282 17.52 11.23 -1.93
CA GLY A 282 16.76 10.32 -1.10
C GLY A 282 17.53 9.87 0.13
N ALA A 283 18.76 9.38 -0.07
CA ALA A 283 19.64 8.94 1.01
C ALA A 283 19.86 10.05 2.06
N ARG A 284 20.12 11.29 1.63
CA ARG A 284 20.27 12.43 2.53
C ARG A 284 19.02 12.64 3.37
N GLY A 285 17.84 12.64 2.74
CA GLY A 285 16.56 12.82 3.43
C GLY A 285 16.33 11.76 4.49
N THR A 286 16.57 10.49 4.14
CA THR A 286 16.39 9.35 5.02
C THR A 286 17.39 9.35 6.19
N TYR A 287 18.69 9.67 5.95
CA TYR A 287 19.67 9.86 7.03
C TYR A 287 19.31 11.02 7.96
N GLN A 288 18.86 12.16 7.42
CA GLN A 288 18.39 13.28 8.23
C GLN A 288 17.21 12.91 9.11
N LEU A 289 16.26 12.14 8.57
CA LEU A 289 15.11 11.65 9.31
C LEU A 289 15.53 10.80 10.51
N LEU A 290 16.52 9.91 10.33
CA LEU A 290 17.09 9.12 11.43
C LEU A 290 17.72 10.02 12.50
N VAL A 291 18.53 10.99 12.11
CA VAL A 291 19.20 11.91 13.05
C VAL A 291 18.18 12.74 13.84
N THR A 292 17.10 13.15 13.19
CA THR A 292 16.06 13.99 13.80
C THR A 292 15.14 13.19 14.73
N ARG A 293 14.69 12.00 14.30
CA ARG A 293 13.77 11.17 15.10
C ARG A 293 14.49 10.44 16.24
N TYR A 294 15.73 10.02 16.01
CA TYR A 294 16.49 9.17 16.94
C TYR A 294 17.91 9.71 17.18
N PRO A 295 18.06 10.93 17.70
CA PRO A 295 19.37 11.59 17.83
C PRO A 295 20.38 10.84 18.72
N HIS A 296 19.87 10.03 19.64
CA HIS A 296 20.68 9.25 20.60
C HIS A 296 20.85 7.77 20.20
N ALA A 297 20.25 7.34 19.10
CA ALA A 297 20.47 5.98 18.60
C ALA A 297 21.91 5.81 18.12
N LYS A 298 22.52 4.62 18.34
CA LYS A 298 23.87 4.32 17.84
C LYS A 298 23.98 4.50 16.31
N GLN A 299 22.91 4.29 15.58
CA GLN A 299 22.80 4.49 14.13
C GLN A 299 22.92 5.97 13.73
N ALA A 300 22.57 6.90 14.59
CA ALA A 300 22.61 8.34 14.32
C ALA A 300 24.03 8.86 14.02
N VAL A 301 25.05 8.25 14.59
CA VAL A 301 26.47 8.62 14.31
C VAL A 301 26.78 8.35 12.84
N ARG A 302 26.47 7.16 12.35
CA ARG A 302 26.67 6.76 10.95
C ARG A 302 25.77 7.57 10.01
N ALA A 303 24.54 7.85 10.41
CA ALA A 303 23.61 8.68 9.61
C ALA A 303 24.12 10.11 9.44
N ARG A 304 24.73 10.75 10.45
CA ARG A 304 25.35 12.07 10.31
C ARG A 304 26.47 12.06 9.27
N ALA A 305 27.34 11.05 9.31
CA ALA A 305 28.37 10.87 8.28
C ALA A 305 27.74 10.64 6.89
N GLY A 306 26.66 9.87 6.81
CA GLY A 306 25.88 9.64 5.59
C GLY A 306 25.31 10.94 5.00
N VAL A 307 24.76 11.83 5.83
CA VAL A 307 24.29 13.17 5.40
C VAL A 307 25.42 13.99 4.78
N GLN A 308 26.60 14.01 5.43
CA GLN A 308 27.76 14.75 4.92
C GLN A 308 28.22 14.20 3.56
N ASN A 309 28.33 12.87 3.44
CA ASN A 309 28.70 12.23 2.18
C ASN A 309 27.68 12.51 1.08
N ALA A 310 26.38 12.36 1.37
CA ALA A 310 25.33 12.64 0.39
C ALA A 310 25.36 14.10 -0.09
N ASN A 311 25.56 15.08 0.82
CA ASN A 311 25.74 16.48 0.46
C ASN A 311 26.95 16.69 -0.47
N TYR A 312 28.08 16.04 -0.17
CA TYR A 312 29.26 16.10 -1.02
C TYR A 312 28.98 15.55 -2.42
N GLN A 313 28.35 14.40 -2.54
CA GLN A 313 28.02 13.79 -3.83
C GLN A 313 27.03 14.63 -4.64
N ILE A 314 26.03 15.22 -4.00
CA ILE A 314 25.08 16.14 -4.64
C ILE A 314 25.80 17.36 -5.17
N LEU A 315 26.72 17.95 -4.37
CA LEU A 315 27.52 19.09 -4.80
C LEU A 315 28.43 18.75 -6.00
N GLN A 316 29.09 17.60 -5.96
CA GLN A 316 29.94 17.11 -7.07
C GLN A 316 29.12 16.88 -8.33
N ALA A 317 27.90 16.33 -8.20
CA ALA A 317 27.01 16.16 -9.34
C ALA A 317 26.58 17.48 -9.97
N LYS A 318 26.26 18.50 -9.13
CA LYS A 318 25.94 19.86 -9.60
C LYS A 318 27.11 20.50 -10.32
N ILE A 319 28.33 20.39 -9.77
CA ILE A 319 29.56 20.94 -10.40
C ILE A 319 29.76 20.26 -11.76
N ARG A 320 29.67 18.94 -11.84
CA ARG A 320 29.85 18.22 -13.11
C ARG A 320 28.82 18.63 -14.15
N ALA A 321 27.53 18.76 -13.75
CA ALA A 321 26.47 19.20 -14.64
C ALA A 321 26.71 20.62 -15.17
N GLU A 322 27.16 21.54 -14.32
CA GLU A 322 27.47 22.91 -14.74
C GLU A 322 28.66 22.94 -15.72
N LEU A 323 29.73 22.20 -15.45
CA LEU A 323 30.84 22.07 -16.37
C LEU A 323 30.44 21.48 -17.72
N ALA A 324 29.58 20.48 -17.72
CA ALA A 324 29.04 19.88 -18.95
C ALA A 324 28.20 20.90 -19.74
N ARG A 325 27.38 21.70 -19.04
CA ARG A 325 26.60 22.79 -19.64
C ARG A 325 27.49 23.80 -20.35
N VAL A 326 28.53 24.28 -19.66
CA VAL A 326 29.43 25.27 -20.26
C VAL A 326 30.22 24.69 -21.44
N ARG A 327 30.68 23.44 -21.39
CA ARG A 327 31.26 22.75 -22.55
C ARG A 327 30.30 22.75 -23.73
N GLY A 328 29.04 22.43 -23.50
CA GLY A 328 27.97 22.45 -24.51
C GLY A 328 27.80 23.85 -25.14
N LEU A 329 27.78 24.91 -24.32
CA LEU A 329 27.69 26.29 -24.81
C LEU A 329 28.87 26.68 -25.71
N VAL A 330 30.08 26.30 -25.30
CA VAL A 330 31.30 26.58 -26.09
C VAL A 330 31.28 25.84 -27.41
N SER A 331 30.90 24.57 -27.44
CA SER A 331 30.88 23.75 -28.65
C SER A 331 29.76 24.13 -29.62
N SER A 332 28.61 24.57 -29.12
CA SER A 332 27.48 25.01 -29.96
C SER A 332 27.51 26.45 -30.42
N GLY A 333 28.50 27.27 -29.94
CA GLY A 333 28.54 28.71 -30.18
C GLY A 333 27.60 29.54 -29.30
N GLY A 334 26.77 28.88 -28.43
CA GLY A 334 25.83 29.57 -27.55
C GLY A 334 26.47 30.33 -26.40
N TYR A 335 27.77 30.18 -26.19
CA TYR A 335 28.51 30.86 -25.10
C TYR A 335 28.39 32.38 -25.18
N CYS A 336 28.37 32.93 -26.39
CA CYS A 336 28.32 34.39 -26.63
C CYS A 336 27.00 35.02 -26.17
N SER A 337 25.91 34.25 -26.13
CA SER A 337 24.61 34.68 -25.62
C SER A 337 24.50 34.50 -24.10
N THR A 338 25.17 33.48 -23.56
CA THR A 338 25.07 33.12 -22.14
C THR A 338 26.48 32.79 -21.59
N PRO A 339 27.34 33.82 -21.40
CA PRO A 339 28.69 33.62 -20.87
C PRO A 339 28.64 33.00 -19.46
N ALA A 340 29.52 32.04 -19.19
CA ALA A 340 29.56 31.34 -17.93
C ALA A 340 30.98 30.91 -17.54
N LYS A 341 31.22 30.76 -16.24
CA LYS A 341 32.49 30.35 -15.68
C LYS A 341 32.77 28.87 -15.97
N TYR A 342 33.97 28.61 -16.50
CA TYR A 342 34.50 27.26 -16.68
C TYR A 342 35.85 27.10 -15.95
N SER A 343 35.79 26.75 -14.69
CA SER A 343 36.98 26.70 -13.81
C SER A 343 38.14 25.82 -14.32
N PRO A 344 37.91 24.71 -15.07
CA PRO A 344 38.99 23.90 -15.63
C PRO A 344 39.75 24.57 -16.81
N ALA A 345 39.20 25.63 -17.43
CA ALA A 345 39.85 26.30 -18.55
C ALA A 345 41.31 26.73 -18.22
N PRO A 346 42.22 26.69 -19.20
CA PRO A 346 43.57 27.19 -19.02
C PRO A 346 43.59 28.63 -18.48
N ARG A 347 44.56 28.93 -17.62
CA ARG A 347 44.78 30.30 -17.14
C ARG A 347 45.32 31.17 -18.26
N LEU A 348 44.95 32.45 -18.27
CA LEU A 348 45.57 33.44 -19.12
C LEU A 348 47.03 33.58 -18.77
N ARG A 349 47.91 33.72 -19.79
CA ARG A 349 49.36 33.86 -19.65
C ARG A 349 49.88 34.85 -20.66
N GLY A 350 51.12 35.30 -20.49
CA GLY A 350 51.83 36.06 -21.50
C GLY A 350 51.99 35.26 -22.80
N GLY A 351 52.01 35.91 -23.93
CA GLY A 351 52.09 35.30 -25.25
C GLY A 351 50.71 34.83 -25.76
N VAL A 352 50.69 33.79 -26.53
CA VAL A 352 49.47 33.29 -27.21
C VAL A 352 48.55 32.56 -26.26
N ASN A 353 47.31 33.00 -26.16
CA ASN A 353 46.23 32.35 -25.47
C ASN A 353 45.23 31.78 -26.50
N ARG A 354 44.97 30.50 -26.47
CA ARG A 354 44.02 29.87 -27.39
C ARG A 354 42.60 30.38 -27.11
N ALA A 355 41.87 30.66 -28.18
CA ALA A 355 40.51 31.15 -28.11
C ALA A 355 39.56 30.29 -28.95
N VAL A 356 38.34 30.04 -28.45
CA VAL A 356 37.25 29.63 -29.28
C VAL A 356 36.67 30.88 -29.93
N PHE A 357 36.59 30.88 -31.26
CA PHE A 357 36.03 31.97 -32.05
C PHE A 357 34.60 31.61 -32.41
N SER A 358 33.67 32.47 -32.13
CA SER A 358 32.25 32.32 -32.50
C SER A 358 31.82 33.53 -33.35
N GLY A 359 31.27 33.29 -34.51
CA GLY A 359 30.88 34.32 -35.48
C GLY A 359 32.02 34.71 -36.43
N ALA A 360 31.71 35.55 -37.42
CA ALA A 360 32.62 36.08 -38.46
C ALA A 360 33.46 34.98 -39.13
N SER A 361 32.86 33.88 -39.53
CA SER A 361 33.53 32.67 -40.05
C SER A 361 34.47 32.94 -41.22
N ASP A 362 34.15 33.91 -42.07
CA ASP A 362 34.93 34.31 -43.24
C ASP A 362 36.34 34.85 -42.91
N TYR A 363 36.51 35.36 -41.68
CA TYR A 363 37.78 35.86 -41.17
C TYR A 363 38.37 34.88 -40.15
N THR A 364 37.58 34.39 -39.21
CA THR A 364 38.09 33.54 -38.12
C THR A 364 38.58 32.20 -38.63
N SER A 365 38.07 31.69 -39.77
CA SER A 365 38.55 30.48 -40.43
C SER A 365 40.03 30.58 -40.88
N LYS A 366 40.48 31.80 -41.26
CA LYS A 366 41.84 32.08 -41.77
C LYS A 366 42.87 32.33 -40.67
N LEU A 367 42.46 32.29 -39.39
CA LEU A 367 43.37 32.45 -38.26
C LEU A 367 44.24 31.21 -38.03
N PRO A 368 45.45 31.35 -37.49
CA PRO A 368 46.36 30.25 -37.22
C PRO A 368 45.75 29.20 -36.27
N SER A 369 45.99 27.94 -36.55
CA SER A 369 45.50 26.83 -35.68
C SER A 369 45.99 26.92 -34.23
N GLN A 370 47.20 27.46 -34.03
CA GLN A 370 47.76 27.68 -32.68
C GLN A 370 46.98 28.70 -31.83
N TRP A 371 46.15 29.55 -32.45
CA TRP A 371 45.29 30.53 -31.77
C TRP A 371 43.91 29.92 -31.46
N LYS A 372 43.59 28.83 -32.11
CA LYS A 372 42.22 28.21 -32.02
C LYS A 372 42.18 27.19 -30.90
N GLY A 373 41.25 27.38 -29.99
CA GLY A 373 40.75 26.34 -29.11
C GLY A 373 39.52 25.71 -29.75
N THR A 374 39.42 24.39 -29.69
CA THR A 374 38.29 23.63 -30.23
C THR A 374 37.29 23.21 -29.17
N THR A 375 37.70 23.23 -27.91
CA THR A 375 36.88 22.83 -26.74
C THR A 375 37.09 23.79 -25.58
N ALA A 376 36.19 23.79 -24.61
CA ALA A 376 36.33 24.56 -23.39
C ALA A 376 37.60 24.17 -22.57
N ASP A 377 38.06 22.92 -22.69
CA ASP A 377 39.20 22.41 -21.93
C ASP A 377 40.54 22.89 -22.46
N ASN A 378 40.63 23.31 -23.75
CA ASN A 378 41.86 23.74 -24.41
C ASN A 378 41.89 25.22 -24.81
N ALA A 379 40.86 25.98 -24.43
CA ALA A 379 40.74 27.41 -24.71
C ALA A 379 40.78 28.23 -23.40
N ALA A 380 41.60 29.31 -23.38
CA ALA A 380 41.59 30.27 -22.30
C ALA A 380 40.57 31.41 -22.52
N LEU A 381 40.23 31.64 -23.78
CA LEU A 381 39.36 32.72 -24.22
C LEU A 381 38.21 32.24 -25.08
N VAL A 382 37.11 33.00 -25.07
CA VAL A 382 36.08 32.97 -26.09
C VAL A 382 35.98 34.34 -26.72
N VAL A 383 36.12 34.37 -28.04
CA VAL A 383 36.00 35.58 -28.87
C VAL A 383 34.68 35.52 -29.61
N CYS A 384 33.77 36.37 -29.23
CA CYS A 384 32.46 36.53 -29.85
C CYS A 384 32.56 37.66 -30.89
N ALA A 385 32.53 37.28 -32.16
CA ALA A 385 32.57 38.22 -33.29
C ALA A 385 31.13 38.40 -33.81
N GLY A 386 30.71 39.65 -33.91
CA GLY A 386 29.42 40.02 -34.50
C GLY A 386 29.45 40.09 -36.02
N GLU A 387 28.38 40.61 -36.59
CA GLU A 387 28.26 40.87 -38.02
C GLU A 387 29.23 41.98 -38.41
N GLU A 388 29.77 41.87 -39.65
CA GLU A 388 30.67 42.87 -40.19
C GLU A 388 29.91 44.16 -40.54
N THR A 389 30.59 45.24 -40.38
CA THR A 389 30.12 46.57 -40.76
C THR A 389 31.25 47.32 -41.45
N GLN A 390 30.92 48.41 -42.12
CA GLN A 390 31.93 49.27 -42.72
C GLN A 390 32.77 49.97 -41.65
N GLY A 391 34.08 49.91 -41.81
CA GLY A 391 35.06 50.51 -40.90
C GLY A 391 35.54 51.88 -41.33
N SER A 392 36.78 52.21 -40.86
CA SER A 392 37.40 53.52 -41.26
C SER A 392 37.76 53.51 -42.74
N ALA A 393 37.62 54.68 -43.40
CA ALA A 393 38.06 54.89 -44.76
C ALA A 393 39.60 54.73 -44.83
N VAL A 394 40.04 54.05 -45.88
CA VAL A 394 41.51 53.83 -46.14
C VAL A 394 42.02 54.72 -47.25
N ARG A 395 41.34 54.73 -48.39
CA ARG A 395 41.76 55.50 -49.60
C ARG A 395 40.57 55.65 -50.60
N THR A 396 40.52 56.81 -51.26
CA THR A 396 39.64 57.06 -52.39
C THR A 396 40.42 56.99 -53.68
N CYS A 397 39.92 56.25 -54.66
CA CYS A 397 40.57 56.05 -55.99
C CYS A 397 39.64 56.45 -57.10
N ARG A 398 40.25 57.04 -58.12
CA ARG A 398 39.50 57.42 -59.31
C ARG A 398 39.52 56.27 -60.34
N TYR A 399 38.39 55.98 -60.89
CA TYR A 399 38.25 55.00 -61.98
C TYR A 399 37.60 55.64 -63.18
N THR A 400 38.26 55.46 -64.31
CA THR A 400 37.74 55.94 -65.61
C THR A 400 36.93 54.78 -66.24
N PRO A 401 35.85 55.09 -66.92
CA PRO A 401 35.11 54.12 -67.68
C PRO A 401 35.97 53.42 -68.71
N PHE A 402 35.61 52.12 -69.01
CA PHE A 402 36.32 51.41 -70.08
C PHE A 402 36.10 52.11 -71.42
N ILE A 403 37.16 52.13 -72.29
CA ILE A 403 37.15 52.77 -73.58
C ILE A 403 35.93 52.25 -74.38
N GLY A 404 35.03 53.18 -74.81
CA GLY A 404 33.81 52.86 -75.55
C GLY A 404 32.55 52.89 -74.73
N SER A 405 32.57 53.08 -73.44
CA SER A 405 31.40 53.30 -72.60
C SER A 405 31.25 54.82 -72.31
N SER A 406 29.99 55.30 -72.35
CA SER A 406 29.60 56.69 -72.12
C SER A 406 29.44 57.05 -70.64
N GLY A 407 30.41 56.72 -69.81
CA GLY A 407 30.37 57.03 -68.39
C GLY A 407 31.29 58.19 -67.98
N THR A 408 31.06 58.75 -66.81
CA THR A 408 31.95 59.73 -66.18
C THR A 408 32.89 59.07 -65.18
N ASP A 409 34.01 59.69 -64.87
CA ASP A 409 34.93 59.27 -63.84
C ASP A 409 34.16 59.05 -62.48
N THR A 410 34.47 57.99 -61.83
CA THR A 410 33.85 57.66 -60.53
C THR A 410 34.91 57.58 -59.47
N TRP A 411 34.68 58.22 -58.35
CA TRP A 411 35.52 58.12 -57.16
C TRP A 411 34.97 57.05 -56.25
N VAL A 412 35.77 56.01 -55.93
CA VAL A 412 35.45 54.95 -55.06
C VAL A 412 36.28 54.97 -53.80
N THR A 413 35.64 55.04 -52.64
CA THR A 413 36.28 55.01 -51.35
C THR A 413 36.35 53.60 -50.82
N PHE A 414 37.51 53.12 -50.46
CA PHE A 414 37.74 51.83 -49.87
C PHE A 414 37.75 51.92 -48.34
N TYR A 415 37.00 51.12 -47.66
CA TYR A 415 36.82 51.09 -46.25
C TYR A 415 37.40 49.79 -45.66
N LYS A 416 37.99 49.89 -44.45
CA LYS A 416 38.30 48.67 -43.67
C LYS A 416 37.01 47.92 -43.33
N ILE A 417 37.09 46.59 -43.17
CA ILE A 417 36.02 45.79 -42.63
C ILE A 417 36.10 45.88 -41.12
N GLN A 418 35.00 46.26 -40.49
CA GLN A 418 34.89 46.37 -39.05
C GLN A 418 34.06 45.18 -38.48
N VAL A 419 34.65 44.44 -37.52
CA VAL A 419 34.00 43.34 -36.83
C VAL A 419 33.91 43.67 -35.34
N PRO A 420 32.70 43.86 -34.79
CA PRO A 420 32.54 44.06 -33.36
C PRO A 420 32.88 42.78 -32.62
N VAL A 421 33.63 42.87 -31.52
CA VAL A 421 34.09 41.70 -30.76
C VAL A 421 33.91 41.90 -29.28
N ARG A 422 33.54 40.80 -28.59
CA ARG A 422 33.56 40.65 -27.14
C ARG A 422 34.47 39.48 -26.80
N VAL A 423 35.40 39.69 -25.90
CA VAL A 423 36.37 38.67 -25.48
C VAL A 423 36.14 38.34 -24.01
N TYR A 424 35.88 37.10 -23.77
CA TYR A 424 35.64 36.55 -22.42
C TYR A 424 36.84 35.69 -22.00
N GLU A 425 37.26 35.82 -20.73
CA GLU A 425 38.09 34.81 -20.10
C GLU A 425 37.23 33.62 -19.71
N LEU A 426 37.45 32.48 -20.32
CA LEU A 426 36.60 31.30 -20.12
C LEU A 426 36.66 30.77 -18.68
N ARG A 427 37.84 30.86 -18.03
CA ARG A 427 38.01 30.38 -16.65
C ARG A 427 37.16 31.10 -15.62
N THR A 428 36.94 32.38 -15.81
CA THR A 428 36.18 33.24 -14.88
C THR A 428 34.76 33.56 -15.39
N GLY A 429 34.55 33.47 -16.71
CA GLY A 429 33.34 33.93 -17.38
C GLY A 429 33.26 35.45 -17.55
N HIS A 430 34.32 36.20 -17.19
CA HIS A 430 34.31 37.65 -17.23
C HIS A 430 34.60 38.19 -18.64
N LEU A 431 33.90 39.24 -19.01
CA LEU A 431 34.22 40.03 -20.18
C LEU A 431 35.49 40.81 -19.90
N ILE A 432 36.57 40.53 -20.67
CA ILE A 432 37.86 41.15 -20.49
C ILE A 432 38.17 42.22 -21.56
N ARG A 433 37.46 42.18 -22.69
CA ARG A 433 37.61 43.16 -23.76
C ARG A 433 36.34 43.27 -24.58
N THR A 434 35.99 44.48 -24.99
CA THR A 434 35.00 44.79 -26.03
C THR A 434 35.58 45.83 -26.98
N GLY A 435 35.17 45.81 -28.20
CA GLY A 435 35.63 46.76 -29.22
C GLY A 435 35.41 46.26 -30.63
N ASN A 436 36.03 46.96 -31.59
CA ASN A 436 35.91 46.64 -32.99
C ASN A 436 37.27 46.24 -33.55
N VAL A 437 37.35 45.14 -34.26
CA VAL A 437 38.51 44.71 -35.04
C VAL A 437 38.41 45.40 -36.42
N GLN A 438 39.44 46.15 -36.79
CA GLN A 438 39.51 46.80 -38.11
C GLN A 438 40.44 45.98 -39.02
N ILE A 439 39.87 45.34 -40.02
CA ILE A 439 40.61 44.51 -40.97
C ILE A 439 40.95 45.36 -42.20
N SER A 440 42.25 45.55 -42.40
CA SER A 440 42.75 46.24 -43.55
C SER A 440 42.99 45.27 -44.73
N GLY A 441 43.11 45.79 -45.93
CA GLY A 441 43.38 44.99 -47.11
C GLY A 441 43.92 45.81 -48.30
N SER A 442 44.03 45.20 -49.44
CA SER A 442 44.35 45.88 -50.66
C SER A 442 43.26 46.85 -51.11
N VAL A 443 43.68 47.99 -51.52
CA VAL A 443 42.81 49.08 -52.04
C VAL A 443 43.16 49.38 -53.47
N CYS A 444 42.33 50.07 -54.17
CA CYS A 444 42.54 50.56 -55.53
C CYS A 444 42.95 49.44 -56.51
N PRO A 445 42.20 48.34 -56.66
CA PRO A 445 42.53 47.39 -57.70
C PRO A 445 42.55 48.09 -59.09
N ALA A 446 43.26 47.52 -60.03
CA ALA A 446 43.43 48.15 -61.37
C ALA A 446 42.07 48.29 -62.09
N THR A 447 41.10 47.35 -61.77
CA THR A 447 39.77 47.41 -62.33
C THR A 447 38.74 47.04 -61.18
N ILE A 448 37.59 47.68 -61.26
CA ILE A 448 36.45 47.36 -60.51
C ILE A 448 35.36 46.85 -61.42
N SER A 449 34.68 45.79 -61.04
CA SER A 449 33.51 45.24 -61.79
C SER A 449 32.24 45.64 -61.08
N TYR A 450 31.26 46.07 -61.85
CA TYR A 450 29.94 46.36 -61.32
C TYR A 450 28.86 45.83 -62.28
N THR A 451 27.67 45.60 -61.75
CA THR A 451 26.58 45.08 -62.53
C THR A 451 25.82 46.22 -63.22
N THR A 452 25.59 46.11 -64.54
CA THR A 452 24.72 47.03 -65.27
C THR A 452 23.38 46.38 -65.55
N TYR A 453 22.32 47.19 -65.50
CA TYR A 453 20.96 46.77 -65.89
C TYR A 453 20.58 47.59 -67.12
N ASN A 454 20.27 46.94 -68.23
CA ASN A 454 20.01 47.59 -69.56
C ASN A 454 21.11 48.54 -70.01
N GLY A 455 22.35 48.18 -69.73
CA GLY A 455 23.51 49.02 -70.15
C GLY A 455 23.76 50.26 -69.26
N ILE A 456 22.94 50.45 -68.20
CA ILE A 456 23.11 51.56 -67.26
C ILE A 456 23.51 50.96 -65.91
N GLY A 457 24.56 51.44 -65.33
CA GLY A 457 25.02 51.08 -63.98
C GLY A 457 26.20 51.96 -63.58
N PHE A 458 26.30 52.16 -62.28
CA PHE A 458 27.41 52.88 -61.67
C PHE A 458 28.09 51.95 -60.66
N PRO A 459 29.39 51.97 -60.54
CA PRO A 459 30.06 51.27 -59.48
C PRO A 459 29.61 51.83 -58.13
N ASP A 460 29.53 50.96 -57.13
CA ASP A 460 29.37 51.41 -55.73
C ASP A 460 30.52 52.36 -55.36
N THR A 461 30.17 53.54 -54.92
CA THR A 461 31.14 54.55 -54.53
C THR A 461 31.87 54.23 -53.21
N GLU A 462 31.38 53.23 -52.48
CA GLU A 462 31.92 52.71 -51.28
C GLU A 462 32.17 51.22 -51.44
N GLN A 463 33.34 50.71 -51.15
CA GLN A 463 33.75 49.34 -51.25
C GLN A 463 34.60 48.93 -50.07
N ASP A 464 34.46 47.70 -49.61
CA ASP A 464 35.34 47.17 -48.62
C ASP A 464 36.67 46.74 -49.23
N VAL A 465 37.78 46.91 -48.43
CA VAL A 465 39.07 46.39 -48.80
C VAL A 465 39.05 44.88 -49.03
N LYS A 466 39.96 44.39 -49.88
CA LYS A 466 40.16 42.95 -50.04
C LYS A 466 41.21 42.46 -49.08
N PRO A 467 40.74 41.73 -47.95
CA PRO A 467 41.66 41.31 -46.90
C PRO A 467 42.46 40.07 -47.30
N THR A 468 43.74 40.05 -46.92
CA THR A 468 44.59 38.85 -47.02
C THR A 468 44.61 38.10 -45.67
N ALA A 469 45.03 36.83 -45.64
CA ALA A 469 45.21 36.10 -44.40
C ALA A 469 46.20 36.80 -43.43
N ALA A 470 47.15 37.52 -43.92
CA ALA A 470 48.09 38.27 -43.11
C ALA A 470 47.45 39.49 -42.44
N THR A 471 46.63 40.26 -43.17
CA THR A 471 45.92 41.42 -42.60
C THR A 471 44.87 41.04 -41.62
N ILE A 472 44.13 39.91 -41.87
CA ILE A 472 43.16 39.31 -40.91
C ILE A 472 43.91 38.91 -39.64
N ARG A 473 45.04 38.20 -39.76
CA ARG A 473 45.84 37.75 -38.60
C ARG A 473 46.31 38.96 -37.78
N SER A 474 46.85 39.94 -38.41
CA SER A 474 47.31 41.13 -37.72
C SER A 474 46.18 41.86 -36.96
N ALA A 475 44.99 41.92 -37.52
CA ALA A 475 43.84 42.55 -36.91
C ALA A 475 43.33 41.80 -35.67
N PHE A 476 43.32 40.44 -35.69
CA PHE A 476 42.84 39.59 -34.56
C PHE A 476 43.93 39.26 -33.52
N GLN A 477 45.22 39.46 -33.85
CA GLN A 477 46.36 39.14 -32.98
C GLN A 477 46.22 39.77 -31.57
N PRO A 478 45.83 41.04 -31.41
CA PRO A 478 45.74 41.67 -30.08
C PRO A 478 44.66 41.06 -29.18
N LEU A 479 43.71 40.23 -29.72
CA LEU A 479 42.68 39.58 -28.94
C LEU A 479 43.23 38.35 -28.22
N VAL A 480 44.24 37.67 -28.77
CA VAL A 480 44.75 36.38 -28.31
C VAL A 480 46.18 36.44 -27.78
N VAL A 481 46.95 37.44 -28.18
CA VAL A 481 48.30 37.63 -27.70
C VAL A 481 48.33 38.73 -26.64
N ARG A 482 48.82 38.37 -25.47
CA ARG A 482 49.08 39.32 -24.38
C ARG A 482 50.58 39.64 -24.27
N PRO A 483 50.92 40.89 -23.91
CA PRO A 483 52.29 41.22 -23.62
C PRO A 483 52.90 40.39 -22.49
#